data_92d58b97372a74a44bf25f4db34cd5ab
#
_entry.id   92d58b97372a74a44bf25f4db34cd5ab
#
_cell.length_a   1.000
_cell.length_b   1.000
_cell.length_c   1.000
_cell.angle_alpha   90.00
_cell.angle_beta   90.00
_cell.angle_gamma   90.00
#
_symmetry.space_group_name_H-M   'P 1'
#
loop_
_entity.id
_entity.type
_entity.pdbx_description
1 polymer ?
#
loop_
_entity_poly.entity_id
_entity_poly.type
_entity_poly.pdbx_seq_one_letter_code
_entity_poly.pdbx_strand_id
1 'polypeptide(L)'
;MLLAGFYADDCTPVIDWLKQAQPEVAAQCILNSGAPTPDETLRHLRQDWIPRLIDLERHPEPEARAAFGRALGMLKLDGVPLDNRPGVALRYDAKLRRQIPDIDWVEVPAGPFIYQTGETLTLPSFHIARYPVAHCQFQAFIDDADGYSNPRWREGLAERSEQPHQPEWDYSNHPRETVNWYEAVAFCRWLTDLLGYEVRLPTEQEREKAARGTEGFEYPWGKGYKSGHANINENYDVGPHNLQKTSAVGLYPQGQSPFGALDMAGNVWEWCLNEYDQPQRKGMEGEAGRVVRGGSWYLIRSDARCAVRDRYRHDYRLSLLGFRVVLCSAPVV
;
A
#
# COMPACT_ATOMS: atom_id res chain seq x y z
N MET A 1 -4.64 20.10 21.56
CA MET A 1 -6.10 20.13 21.33
C MET A 1 -6.77 21.28 22.06
N LEU A 2 -6.70 21.39 23.39
CA LEU A 2 -7.34 22.51 24.13
C LEU A 2 -6.95 23.89 23.60
N LEU A 3 -5.64 24.12 23.32
CA LEU A 3 -5.17 25.40 22.79
C LEU A 3 -5.83 25.76 21.45
N ALA A 4 -5.96 24.79 20.54
CA ALA A 4 -6.65 25.05 19.25
C ALA A 4 -8.13 25.34 19.41
N GLY A 5 -8.79 24.73 20.40
CA GLY A 5 -10.20 25.01 20.74
C GLY A 5 -10.47 26.42 21.25
N PHE A 6 -9.47 27.15 21.73
CA PHE A 6 -9.60 28.58 22.10
C PHE A 6 -9.64 29.52 20.88
N TYR A 7 -9.24 29.04 19.71
CA TYR A 7 -9.32 29.79 18.46
C TYR A 7 -10.66 29.47 17.77
N ALA A 8 -11.71 30.14 18.22
CA ALA A 8 -13.09 29.83 17.80
C ALA A 8 -13.35 29.96 16.30
N ASP A 9 -12.63 30.86 15.64
CA ASP A 9 -12.85 31.18 14.22
C ASP A 9 -11.84 30.51 13.27
N ASP A 10 -10.61 30.29 13.72
CA ASP A 10 -9.52 29.71 12.89
C ASP A 10 -8.39 29.16 13.76
N CYS A 11 -8.10 27.87 13.68
CA CYS A 11 -7.02 27.24 14.42
C CYS A 11 -5.64 27.29 13.72
N THR A 12 -5.54 27.92 12.55
CA THR A 12 -4.30 28.02 11.76
C THR A 12 -3.06 28.44 12.56
N PRO A 13 -3.10 29.43 13.49
CA PRO A 13 -1.92 29.82 14.25
C PRO A 13 -1.34 28.67 15.10
N VAL A 14 -2.19 27.80 15.65
CA VAL A 14 -1.73 26.62 16.40
C VAL A 14 -1.16 25.57 15.46
N ILE A 15 -1.78 25.37 14.31
CA ILE A 15 -1.32 24.45 13.29
C ILE A 15 0.04 24.87 12.75
N ASP A 16 0.23 26.16 12.45
CA ASP A 16 1.48 26.74 11.97
C ASP A 16 2.64 26.52 12.94
N TRP A 17 2.36 26.56 14.21
CA TRP A 17 3.35 26.26 15.27
C TRP A 17 3.71 24.79 15.34
N LEU A 18 2.75 23.88 15.16
CA LEU A 18 2.94 22.43 15.33
C LEU A 18 3.43 21.72 14.04
N LYS A 19 3.03 22.19 12.88
CA LYS A 19 3.11 21.47 11.59
C LYS A 19 4.47 20.91 11.21
N GLN A 20 5.56 21.52 11.69
CA GLN A 20 6.91 21.09 11.34
C GLN A 20 7.48 20.06 12.30
N ALA A 21 7.29 20.28 13.60
CA ALA A 21 7.89 19.46 14.65
C ALA A 21 6.97 18.31 15.08
N GLN A 22 5.67 18.50 15.02
CA GLN A 22 4.66 17.55 15.49
C GLN A 22 3.46 17.47 14.52
N PRO A 23 3.65 16.97 13.30
CA PRO A 23 2.60 16.96 12.27
C PRO A 23 1.37 16.15 12.69
N GLU A 24 1.52 15.04 13.39
CA GLU A 24 0.39 14.25 13.89
C GLU A 24 -0.44 15.01 14.92
N VAL A 25 0.22 15.75 15.82
CA VAL A 25 -0.50 16.60 16.80
C VAL A 25 -1.24 17.74 16.08
N ALA A 26 -0.64 18.32 15.03
CA ALA A 26 -1.32 19.30 14.19
C ALA A 26 -2.58 18.71 13.53
N ALA A 27 -2.46 17.52 12.94
CA ALA A 27 -3.60 16.80 12.36
C ALA A 27 -4.69 16.48 13.40
N GLN A 28 -4.31 16.02 14.58
CA GLN A 28 -5.24 15.77 15.69
C GLN A 28 -5.93 17.06 16.20
N CYS A 29 -5.21 18.19 16.19
CA CYS A 29 -5.84 19.47 16.52
C CYS A 29 -6.92 19.85 15.50
N ILE A 30 -6.66 19.64 14.21
CA ILE A 30 -7.65 19.88 13.14
C ILE A 30 -8.89 19.00 13.35
N LEU A 31 -8.70 17.71 13.63
CA LEU A 31 -9.79 16.75 13.75
C LEU A 31 -10.62 16.90 15.03
N ASN A 32 -9.99 17.26 16.15
CA ASN A 32 -10.58 17.07 17.47
C ASN A 32 -10.75 18.36 18.29
N SER A 33 -10.32 19.53 17.81
CA SER A 33 -10.50 20.79 18.53
C SER A 33 -11.90 21.38 18.44
N GLY A 34 -12.63 21.03 17.37
CA GLY A 34 -13.89 21.67 17.00
C GLY A 34 -13.72 23.06 16.36
N ALA A 35 -12.48 23.57 16.27
CA ALA A 35 -12.20 24.85 15.63
C ALA A 35 -12.19 24.68 14.09
N PRO A 36 -12.75 25.64 13.35
CA PRO A 36 -12.69 25.63 11.89
C PRO A 36 -11.26 25.63 11.38
N THR A 37 -11.01 24.88 10.30
CA THR A 37 -9.73 24.90 9.60
C THR A 37 -10.01 25.29 8.15
N PRO A 38 -9.48 26.42 7.68
CA PRO A 38 -9.65 26.82 6.28
C PRO A 38 -9.07 25.79 5.31
N ASP A 39 -9.73 25.59 4.18
CA ASP A 39 -9.24 24.72 3.10
C ASP A 39 -7.85 25.11 2.60
N GLU A 40 -7.53 26.42 2.64
CA GLU A 40 -6.22 26.92 2.26
C GLU A 40 -5.14 26.38 3.21
N THR A 41 -5.40 26.32 4.50
CA THR A 41 -4.50 25.71 5.49
C THR A 41 -4.23 24.25 5.14
N LEU A 42 -5.27 23.47 4.83
CA LEU A 42 -5.13 22.08 4.42
C LEU A 42 -4.30 21.93 3.11
N ARG A 43 -4.53 22.82 2.13
CA ARG A 43 -3.73 22.85 0.89
C ARG A 43 -2.26 23.15 1.16
N HIS A 44 -1.96 24.11 2.06
CA HIS A 44 -0.60 24.41 2.46
C HIS A 44 0.07 23.25 3.20
N LEU A 45 -0.64 22.59 4.14
CA LEU A 45 -0.14 21.40 4.82
C LEU A 45 0.21 20.28 3.82
N ARG A 46 -0.65 20.03 2.84
CA ARG A 46 -0.40 19.03 1.79
C ARG A 46 0.87 19.36 1.00
N GLN A 47 1.01 20.62 0.56
CA GLN A 47 2.19 21.07 -0.21
C GLN A 47 3.49 20.99 0.60
N ASP A 48 3.44 21.21 1.91
CA ASP A 48 4.58 21.15 2.81
C ASP A 48 4.94 19.70 3.22
N TRP A 49 3.95 18.88 3.54
CA TRP A 49 4.17 17.56 4.13
C TRP A 49 4.47 16.45 3.12
N ILE A 50 3.88 16.49 1.92
CA ILE A 50 4.16 15.46 0.89
C ILE A 50 5.64 15.39 0.53
N PRO A 51 6.36 16.49 0.22
CA PRO A 51 7.79 16.42 -0.01
C PRO A 51 8.59 15.87 1.18
N ARG A 52 8.21 16.22 2.41
CA ARG A 52 8.92 15.79 3.63
C ARG A 52 8.82 14.30 3.89
N LEU A 53 7.76 13.66 3.41
CA LEU A 53 7.57 12.22 3.56
C LEU A 53 8.70 11.42 2.89
N ILE A 54 9.30 11.95 1.82
CA ILE A 54 10.35 11.28 1.04
C ILE A 54 11.71 12.02 1.08
N ASP A 55 11.82 13.10 1.85
CA ASP A 55 13.06 13.91 1.95
C ASP A 55 14.02 13.25 2.95
N LEU A 56 14.96 12.48 2.42
CA LEU A 56 15.97 11.77 3.21
C LEU A 56 17.07 12.69 3.74
N GLU A 57 17.28 13.86 3.12
CA GLU A 57 18.33 14.80 3.53
C GLU A 57 17.89 15.57 4.78
N ARG A 58 16.67 16.10 4.79
CA ARG A 58 16.13 16.87 5.91
C ARG A 58 15.57 15.98 7.03
N HIS A 59 15.06 14.81 6.65
CA HIS A 59 14.43 13.85 7.56
C HIS A 59 15.01 12.45 7.35
N PRO A 60 16.29 12.20 7.73
CA PRO A 60 16.92 10.89 7.54
C PRO A 60 16.21 9.78 8.31
N GLU A 61 15.68 10.11 9.50
CA GLU A 61 14.99 9.14 10.36
C GLU A 61 13.61 8.74 9.79
N PRO A 62 13.36 7.44 9.55
CA PRO A 62 12.07 6.97 9.04
C PRO A 62 10.87 7.38 9.91
N GLU A 63 11.01 7.40 11.24
CA GLU A 63 9.94 7.80 12.16
C GLU A 63 9.52 9.26 11.95
N ALA A 64 10.47 10.16 11.73
CA ALA A 64 10.16 11.56 11.46
C ALA A 64 9.35 11.71 10.15
N ARG A 65 9.71 10.95 9.10
CA ARG A 65 8.95 10.94 7.84
C ARG A 65 7.59 10.26 8.00
N ALA A 66 7.53 9.16 8.77
CA ALA A 66 6.29 8.45 9.04
C ALA A 66 5.26 9.33 9.77
N ALA A 67 5.70 10.24 10.64
CA ALA A 67 4.81 11.20 11.30
C ALA A 67 4.09 12.12 10.29
N PHE A 68 4.79 12.59 9.23
CA PHE A 68 4.14 13.33 8.14
C PHE A 68 3.18 12.43 7.35
N GLY A 69 3.55 11.18 7.10
CA GLY A 69 2.69 10.19 6.44
C GLY A 69 1.38 9.96 7.21
N ARG A 70 1.47 9.73 8.52
CA ARG A 70 0.29 9.55 9.38
C ARG A 70 -0.58 10.82 9.42
N ALA A 71 0.03 11.99 9.56
CA ALA A 71 -0.70 13.26 9.54
C ALA A 71 -1.47 13.47 8.23
N LEU A 72 -0.84 13.21 7.09
CA LEU A 72 -1.50 13.23 5.78
C LEU A 72 -2.63 12.19 5.68
N GLY A 73 -2.41 10.99 6.23
CA GLY A 73 -3.37 9.90 6.23
C GLY A 73 -4.60 10.12 7.08
N MET A 74 -4.53 10.99 8.10
CA MET A 74 -5.66 11.37 8.95
C MET A 74 -6.61 12.38 8.30
N LEU A 75 -6.10 13.24 7.43
CA LEU A 75 -6.81 14.43 6.96
C LEU A 75 -7.45 14.22 5.59
N LYS A 76 -8.54 14.98 5.37
CA LYS A 76 -9.25 15.05 4.09
C LYS A 76 -9.46 16.50 3.70
N LEU A 77 -9.49 16.77 2.39
CA LEU A 77 -9.89 18.03 1.80
C LEU A 77 -11.00 17.74 0.79
N ASP A 78 -12.16 18.39 0.93
CA ASP A 78 -13.35 18.14 0.11
C ASP A 78 -13.78 16.63 0.10
N GLY A 79 -13.62 15.96 1.24
CA GLY A 79 -13.94 14.53 1.38
C GLY A 79 -12.91 13.56 0.80
N VAL A 80 -11.87 14.05 0.11
CA VAL A 80 -10.80 13.23 -0.48
C VAL A 80 -9.57 13.23 0.46
N PRO A 81 -8.83 12.10 0.57
CA PRO A 81 -7.60 12.06 1.37
C PRO A 81 -6.64 13.21 1.06
N LEU A 82 -5.99 13.75 2.09
CA LEU A 82 -5.06 14.87 1.93
C LEU A 82 -3.79 14.44 1.16
N ASP A 83 -3.34 13.20 1.35
CA ASP A 83 -2.27 12.61 0.54
C ASP A 83 -2.80 12.30 -0.87
N ASN A 84 -2.48 13.16 -1.83
CA ASN A 84 -2.90 13.04 -3.21
C ASN A 84 -1.78 12.64 -4.16
N ARG A 85 -0.73 11.97 -3.66
CA ARG A 85 0.33 11.42 -4.50
C ARG A 85 -0.25 10.46 -5.55
N PRO A 86 0.24 10.47 -6.80
CA PRO A 86 -0.19 9.51 -7.82
C PRO A 86 -0.07 8.06 -7.30
N GLY A 87 -1.09 7.26 -7.53
CA GLY A 87 -1.11 5.85 -7.12
C GLY A 87 -1.42 5.58 -5.64
N VAL A 88 -1.67 6.61 -4.82
CA VAL A 88 -1.90 6.47 -3.37
C VAL A 88 -3.36 6.72 -3.01
N ALA A 89 -3.96 7.76 -3.57
CA ALA A 89 -5.29 8.23 -3.19
C ALA A 89 -6.39 7.77 -4.17
N LEU A 90 -7.40 8.61 -4.29
CA LEU A 90 -8.46 8.50 -5.27
C LEU A 90 -8.29 9.59 -6.34
N ARG A 91 -8.72 9.30 -7.54
CA ARG A 91 -8.82 10.28 -8.63
C ARG A 91 -10.27 10.43 -9.09
N TYR A 92 -10.64 11.61 -9.53
CA TYR A 92 -11.95 11.82 -10.15
C TYR A 92 -11.94 11.28 -11.59
N ASP A 93 -12.88 10.37 -11.86
CA ASP A 93 -13.12 9.88 -13.23
C ASP A 93 -14.30 10.64 -13.85
N ALA A 94 -14.03 11.38 -14.91
CA ALA A 94 -15.03 12.22 -15.55
C ALA A 94 -16.13 11.41 -16.29
N LYS A 95 -15.80 10.20 -16.78
CA LYS A 95 -16.75 9.30 -17.46
C LYS A 95 -17.71 8.68 -16.45
N LEU A 96 -17.18 8.22 -15.33
CA LEU A 96 -17.95 7.61 -14.25
C LEU A 96 -18.56 8.65 -13.31
N ARG A 97 -18.09 9.92 -13.37
CA ARG A 97 -18.52 11.04 -12.55
C ARG A 97 -18.39 10.79 -11.05
N ARG A 98 -17.33 10.09 -10.64
CA ARG A 98 -17.06 9.73 -9.24
C ARG A 98 -15.57 9.56 -8.95
N GLN A 99 -15.22 9.50 -7.67
CA GLN A 99 -13.88 9.13 -7.22
C GLN A 99 -13.67 7.63 -7.39
N ILE A 100 -12.51 7.24 -7.92
CA ILE A 100 -12.09 5.85 -8.10
C ILE A 100 -10.64 5.69 -7.60
N PRO A 101 -10.19 4.46 -7.26
CA PRO A 101 -8.79 4.23 -6.91
C PRO A 101 -7.85 4.74 -8.00
N ASP A 102 -6.88 5.55 -7.60
CA ASP A 102 -5.77 5.95 -8.46
C ASP A 102 -4.68 4.90 -8.35
N ILE A 103 -4.35 4.21 -9.44
CA ILE A 103 -3.29 3.20 -9.48
C ILE A 103 -2.17 3.71 -10.40
N ASP A 104 -0.98 3.88 -9.84
CA ASP A 104 0.22 4.19 -10.61
C ASP A 104 0.86 2.88 -11.10
N TRP A 105 0.79 2.64 -12.39
CA TRP A 105 1.24 1.42 -13.03
C TRP A 105 2.70 1.48 -13.42
N VAL A 106 3.46 0.46 -13.02
CA VAL A 106 4.87 0.26 -13.37
C VAL A 106 4.97 -0.87 -14.37
N GLU A 107 5.57 -0.61 -15.53
CA GLU A 107 5.82 -1.64 -16.54
C GLU A 107 6.97 -2.56 -16.10
N VAL A 108 6.75 -3.87 -16.17
CA VAL A 108 7.76 -4.90 -16.03
C VAL A 108 7.92 -5.57 -17.41
N PRO A 109 9.06 -5.36 -18.10
CA PRO A 109 9.25 -5.84 -19.46
C PRO A 109 9.20 -7.36 -19.59
N ALA A 110 8.79 -7.86 -20.77
CA ALA A 110 8.90 -9.27 -21.11
C ALA A 110 10.37 -9.74 -21.07
N GLY A 111 10.57 -11.02 -20.82
CA GLY A 111 11.89 -11.62 -20.88
C GLY A 111 12.25 -12.45 -19.66
N PRO A 112 13.49 -13.00 -19.66
CA PRO A 112 13.97 -13.86 -18.61
C PRO A 112 14.27 -13.10 -17.32
N PHE A 113 14.22 -13.82 -16.20
CA PHE A 113 14.69 -13.35 -14.89
C PHE A 113 15.10 -14.55 -14.04
N ILE A 114 15.90 -14.29 -13.02
CA ILE A 114 16.32 -15.32 -12.06
C ILE A 114 15.21 -15.45 -10.99
N TYR A 115 14.59 -16.63 -10.92
CA TYR A 115 13.56 -16.96 -9.95
C TYR A 115 14.13 -17.76 -8.80
N GLN A 116 13.69 -17.50 -7.57
CA GLN A 116 14.11 -18.18 -6.34
C GLN A 116 15.64 -18.30 -6.21
N THR A 117 16.16 -19.53 -6.11
CA THR A 117 17.58 -19.83 -5.86
C THR A 117 18.42 -19.94 -7.12
N GLY A 118 17.88 -19.62 -8.31
CA GLY A 118 18.65 -19.60 -9.55
C GLY A 118 17.96 -20.19 -10.78
N GLU A 119 16.70 -20.56 -10.70
CA GLU A 119 15.92 -20.97 -11.86
C GLU A 119 15.68 -19.76 -12.79
N THR A 120 15.91 -19.93 -14.09
CA THR A 120 15.59 -18.89 -15.07
C THR A 120 14.18 -19.12 -15.62
N LEU A 121 13.28 -18.17 -15.36
CA LEU A 121 11.94 -18.16 -15.93
C LEU A 121 11.79 -17.00 -16.90
N THR A 122 10.90 -17.15 -17.88
CA THR A 122 10.52 -16.09 -18.81
C THR A 122 9.05 -15.72 -18.60
N LEU A 123 8.79 -14.44 -18.43
CA LEU A 123 7.43 -13.88 -18.30
C LEU A 123 7.16 -12.92 -19.45
N PRO A 124 5.89 -12.81 -19.90
CA PRO A 124 5.46 -11.71 -20.75
C PRO A 124 5.60 -10.37 -20.03
N SER A 125 5.48 -9.24 -20.73
CA SER A 125 5.35 -7.94 -20.10
C SER A 125 4.03 -7.83 -19.35
N PHE A 126 4.05 -7.11 -18.24
CA PHE A 126 2.88 -6.80 -17.43
C PHE A 126 3.08 -5.47 -16.71
N HIS A 127 2.01 -4.92 -16.18
CA HIS A 127 2.10 -3.75 -15.31
C HIS A 127 1.73 -4.14 -13.89
N ILE A 128 2.46 -3.63 -12.92
CA ILE A 128 2.19 -3.83 -11.49
C ILE A 128 1.97 -2.48 -10.81
N ALA A 129 1.07 -2.43 -9.84
CA ALA A 129 0.91 -1.21 -9.05
C ALA A 129 2.23 -0.83 -8.37
N ARG A 130 2.61 0.47 -8.43
CA ARG A 130 3.81 0.98 -7.77
C ARG A 130 3.82 0.67 -6.27
N TYR A 131 2.65 0.75 -5.63
CA TYR A 131 2.43 0.56 -4.20
C TYR A 131 1.48 -0.61 -3.92
N PRO A 132 1.48 -1.15 -2.69
CA PRO A 132 0.34 -1.92 -2.19
C PRO A 132 -0.95 -1.09 -2.26
N VAL A 133 -2.10 -1.74 -2.38
CA VAL A 133 -3.40 -1.05 -2.33
C VAL A 133 -3.54 -0.31 -0.99
N ALA A 134 -3.75 1.00 -1.06
CA ALA A 134 -3.90 1.85 0.11
C ALA A 134 -5.28 1.71 0.76
N HIS A 135 -5.37 2.06 2.05
CA HIS A 135 -6.61 1.98 2.81
C HIS A 135 -7.77 2.75 2.13
N CYS A 136 -7.54 4.00 1.68
CA CYS A 136 -8.58 4.77 1.02
C CYS A 136 -9.05 4.16 -0.31
N GLN A 137 -8.18 3.46 -1.03
CA GLN A 137 -8.54 2.79 -2.28
C GLN A 137 -9.45 1.58 -2.01
N PHE A 138 -9.14 0.80 -0.97
CA PHE A 138 -10.01 -0.30 -0.56
C PHE A 138 -11.30 0.21 0.09
N GLN A 139 -11.25 1.33 0.81
CA GLN A 139 -12.43 1.98 1.39
C GLN A 139 -13.41 2.42 0.29
N ALA A 140 -12.92 2.88 -0.86
CA ALA A 140 -13.78 3.20 -2.01
C ALA A 140 -14.56 1.97 -2.52
N PHE A 141 -13.98 0.77 -2.43
CA PHE A 141 -14.69 -0.49 -2.71
C PHE A 141 -15.75 -0.80 -1.66
N ILE A 142 -15.46 -0.52 -0.38
CA ILE A 142 -16.43 -0.72 0.71
C ILE A 142 -17.62 0.24 0.57
N ASP A 143 -17.34 1.50 0.26
CA ASP A 143 -18.34 2.59 0.21
C ASP A 143 -19.17 2.61 -1.08
N ASP A 144 -18.71 1.90 -2.13
CA ASP A 144 -19.44 1.83 -3.39
C ASP A 144 -20.72 1.01 -3.22
N ALA A 145 -21.84 1.54 -3.69
CA ALA A 145 -23.14 0.85 -3.66
C ALA A 145 -23.11 -0.49 -4.43
N ASP A 146 -22.26 -0.59 -5.47
CA ASP A 146 -22.01 -1.82 -6.22
C ASP A 146 -20.64 -2.42 -5.85
N GLY A 147 -20.16 -2.15 -4.65
CA GLY A 147 -18.85 -2.57 -4.17
C GLY A 147 -18.90 -3.79 -3.25
N TYR A 148 -18.29 -3.65 -2.08
CA TYR A 148 -18.04 -4.77 -1.15
C TYR A 148 -19.29 -5.58 -0.79
N SER A 149 -20.44 -4.97 -0.59
CA SER A 149 -21.70 -5.63 -0.25
C SER A 149 -22.33 -6.43 -1.40
N ASN A 150 -21.92 -6.19 -2.66
CA ASN A 150 -22.46 -6.93 -3.79
C ASN A 150 -21.83 -8.33 -3.89
N PRO A 151 -22.63 -9.41 -3.77
CA PRO A 151 -22.12 -10.78 -3.79
C PRO A 151 -21.50 -11.21 -5.13
N ARG A 152 -21.75 -10.50 -6.25
CA ARG A 152 -21.21 -10.83 -7.57
C ARG A 152 -19.68 -10.87 -7.58
N TRP A 153 -19.05 -10.03 -6.77
CA TRP A 153 -17.57 -9.98 -6.70
C TRP A 153 -16.97 -11.21 -6.01
N ARG A 154 -17.78 -11.95 -5.27
CA ARG A 154 -17.38 -13.19 -4.58
C ARG A 154 -17.94 -14.45 -5.22
N GLU A 155 -18.55 -14.37 -6.39
CA GLU A 155 -19.08 -15.53 -7.11
C GLU A 155 -17.97 -16.57 -7.34
N GLY A 156 -18.24 -17.84 -6.97
CA GLY A 156 -17.24 -18.91 -7.04
C GLY A 156 -16.14 -18.87 -5.99
N LEU A 157 -16.15 -17.93 -5.04
CA LEU A 157 -15.25 -17.93 -3.88
C LEU A 157 -15.91 -18.67 -2.71
N ALA A 158 -15.09 -19.36 -1.91
CA ALA A 158 -15.58 -20.15 -0.77
C ALA A 158 -16.09 -19.27 0.38
N GLU A 159 -15.47 -18.11 0.59
CA GLU A 159 -15.90 -17.17 1.64
C GLU A 159 -16.83 -16.07 1.10
N ARG A 160 -17.86 -15.80 1.88
CA ARG A 160 -18.89 -14.80 1.60
C ARG A 160 -19.10 -13.85 2.76
N SER A 161 -18.01 -13.31 3.33
CA SER A 161 -18.13 -12.31 4.39
C SER A 161 -18.91 -11.09 3.88
N GLU A 162 -20.01 -10.77 4.56
CA GLU A 162 -20.87 -9.63 4.21
C GLU A 162 -20.34 -8.30 4.78
N GLN A 163 -19.46 -8.39 5.77
CA GLN A 163 -18.92 -7.21 6.46
C GLN A 163 -17.40 -7.16 6.34
N PRO A 164 -16.83 -6.01 5.97
CA PRO A 164 -15.38 -5.84 5.94
C PRO A 164 -14.83 -5.80 7.37
N HIS A 165 -13.66 -6.40 7.57
CA HIS A 165 -12.94 -6.25 8.82
C HIS A 165 -12.30 -4.86 8.88
N GLN A 166 -12.26 -4.27 10.09
CA GLN A 166 -11.58 -3.01 10.30
C GLN A 166 -10.07 -3.23 10.25
N PRO A 167 -9.29 -2.31 9.65
CA PRO A 167 -7.84 -2.36 9.72
C PRO A 167 -7.37 -2.06 11.14
N GLU A 168 -6.16 -2.47 11.46
CA GLU A 168 -5.48 -2.07 12.70
C GLU A 168 -5.13 -0.57 12.67
N TRP A 169 -4.73 -0.07 11.48
CA TRP A 169 -4.39 1.33 11.26
C TRP A 169 -5.16 1.91 10.07
N ASP A 170 -6.07 2.83 10.33
CA ASP A 170 -7.00 3.42 9.37
C ASP A 170 -6.49 4.69 8.66
N TYR A 171 -5.16 4.88 8.63
CA TYR A 171 -4.56 5.98 7.86
C TYR A 171 -4.81 5.79 6.37
N SER A 172 -5.40 6.78 5.70
CA SER A 172 -5.89 6.68 4.32
C SER A 172 -4.81 6.26 3.30
N ASN A 173 -3.55 6.60 3.57
CA ASN A 173 -2.38 6.37 2.71
C ASN A 173 -1.48 5.20 3.16
N HIS A 174 -1.86 4.46 4.19
CA HIS A 174 -1.19 3.22 4.56
C HIS A 174 -1.70 2.05 3.70
N PRO A 175 -0.94 0.95 3.55
CA PRO A 175 -1.45 -0.25 2.90
C PRO A 175 -2.74 -0.70 3.59
N ARG A 176 -3.74 -1.11 2.83
CA ARG A 176 -4.87 -1.83 3.41
C ARG A 176 -4.39 -3.19 3.90
N GLU A 177 -4.42 -3.38 5.20
CA GLU A 177 -4.13 -4.64 5.88
C GLU A 177 -5.42 -5.23 6.47
N THR A 178 -5.32 -6.36 7.17
CA THR A 178 -6.47 -7.10 7.74
C THR A 178 -7.49 -7.47 6.67
N VAL A 179 -6.99 -7.85 5.49
CA VAL A 179 -7.76 -8.36 4.35
C VAL A 179 -7.36 -9.81 4.08
N ASN A 180 -8.33 -10.65 3.83
CA ASN A 180 -8.06 -11.99 3.37
C ASN A 180 -7.91 -12.07 1.84
N TRP A 181 -7.51 -13.23 1.34
CA TRP A 181 -7.28 -13.44 -0.08
C TRP A 181 -8.54 -13.26 -0.92
N TYR A 182 -9.69 -13.67 -0.43
CA TYR A 182 -10.98 -13.53 -1.13
C TYR A 182 -11.42 -12.07 -1.25
N GLU A 183 -11.20 -11.26 -0.22
CA GLU A 183 -11.48 -9.83 -0.24
C GLU A 183 -10.58 -9.09 -1.24
N ALA A 184 -9.31 -9.49 -1.30
CA ALA A 184 -8.37 -8.96 -2.28
C ALA A 184 -8.77 -9.33 -3.72
N VAL A 185 -9.24 -10.57 -3.96
CA VAL A 185 -9.78 -11.00 -5.27
C VAL A 185 -11.06 -10.25 -5.61
N ALA A 186 -11.98 -10.07 -4.65
CA ALA A 186 -13.22 -9.33 -4.86
C ALA A 186 -12.94 -7.86 -5.23
N PHE A 187 -12.00 -7.23 -4.55
CA PHE A 187 -11.52 -5.88 -4.92
C PHE A 187 -10.99 -5.84 -6.35
N CYS A 188 -10.17 -6.80 -6.74
CA CYS A 188 -9.64 -6.88 -8.11
C CYS A 188 -10.76 -7.00 -9.17
N ARG A 189 -11.78 -7.81 -8.93
CA ARG A 189 -12.93 -7.98 -9.81
C ARG A 189 -13.75 -6.68 -9.94
N TRP A 190 -14.02 -6.02 -8.82
CA TRP A 190 -14.68 -4.72 -8.80
C TRP A 190 -13.86 -3.66 -9.56
N LEU A 191 -12.55 -3.62 -9.33
CA LEU A 191 -11.68 -2.66 -10.00
C LEU A 191 -11.57 -2.94 -11.50
N THR A 192 -11.60 -4.21 -11.92
CA THR A 192 -11.68 -4.64 -13.34
C THR A 192 -12.92 -4.06 -14.01
N ASP A 193 -14.09 -4.24 -13.39
CA ASP A 193 -15.37 -3.73 -13.93
C ASP A 193 -15.35 -2.19 -14.02
N LEU A 194 -14.80 -1.56 -13.00
CA LEU A 194 -14.69 -0.10 -12.90
C LEU A 194 -13.79 0.51 -13.98
N LEU A 195 -12.65 -0.12 -14.24
CA LEU A 195 -11.63 0.38 -15.17
C LEU A 195 -11.82 -0.11 -16.61
N GLY A 196 -12.56 -1.20 -16.82
CA GLY A 196 -12.82 -1.80 -18.14
C GLY A 196 -11.64 -2.61 -18.70
N TYR A 197 -10.67 -2.99 -17.85
CA TYR A 197 -9.56 -3.88 -18.20
C TYR A 197 -9.20 -4.78 -17.02
N GLU A 198 -8.63 -5.96 -17.32
CA GLU A 198 -8.39 -6.99 -16.30
C GLU A 198 -7.34 -6.58 -15.27
N VAL A 199 -7.79 -6.50 -14.00
CA VAL A 199 -6.96 -6.31 -12.81
C VAL A 199 -7.07 -7.55 -11.92
N ARG A 200 -5.95 -8.07 -11.46
CA ARG A 200 -5.90 -9.24 -10.56
C ARG A 200 -4.75 -9.14 -9.55
N LEU A 201 -4.70 -10.09 -8.62
CA LEU A 201 -3.51 -10.30 -7.81
C LEU A 201 -2.33 -10.74 -8.70
N PRO A 202 -1.09 -10.35 -8.39
CA PRO A 202 0.08 -10.87 -9.07
C PRO A 202 0.24 -12.39 -8.83
N THR A 203 0.78 -13.10 -9.78
CA THR A 203 1.40 -14.39 -9.49
C THR A 203 2.67 -14.15 -8.66
N GLU A 204 3.11 -15.15 -7.90
CA GLU A 204 4.34 -15.01 -7.13
C GLU A 204 5.56 -14.76 -8.02
N GLN A 205 5.57 -15.30 -9.25
CA GLN A 205 6.63 -15.08 -10.23
C GLN A 205 6.65 -13.64 -10.74
N GLU A 206 5.49 -13.06 -11.03
CA GLU A 206 5.37 -11.63 -11.41
C GLU A 206 5.82 -10.73 -10.27
N ARG A 207 5.36 -11.03 -9.04
CA ARG A 207 5.75 -10.28 -7.85
C ARG A 207 7.27 -10.35 -7.60
N GLU A 208 7.88 -11.54 -7.74
CA GLU A 208 9.32 -11.71 -7.56
C GLU A 208 10.10 -10.97 -8.65
N LYS A 209 9.73 -11.10 -9.93
CA LYS A 209 10.38 -10.37 -11.02
C LYS A 209 10.31 -8.87 -10.80
N ALA A 210 9.14 -8.35 -10.44
CA ALA A 210 8.94 -6.93 -10.16
C ALA A 210 9.81 -6.42 -9.00
N ALA A 211 10.06 -7.27 -8.00
CA ALA A 211 10.88 -6.92 -6.84
C ALA A 211 12.38 -6.94 -7.13
N ARG A 212 12.88 -8.02 -7.76
CA ARG A 212 14.32 -8.29 -7.85
C ARG A 212 14.97 -7.98 -9.19
N GLY A 213 14.18 -7.57 -10.19
CA GLY A 213 14.69 -7.33 -11.55
C GLY A 213 15.07 -8.62 -12.28
N THR A 214 15.83 -8.47 -13.35
CA THR A 214 16.33 -9.57 -14.17
C THR A 214 17.56 -10.23 -13.57
N GLU A 215 18.40 -9.46 -12.85
CA GLU A 215 19.66 -9.87 -12.28
C GLU A 215 19.55 -10.70 -10.98
N GLY A 216 18.34 -10.93 -10.49
CA GLY A 216 18.10 -11.72 -9.31
C GLY A 216 18.58 -11.07 -8.01
N PHE A 217 18.33 -9.78 -7.83
CA PHE A 217 18.70 -9.05 -6.62
C PHE A 217 18.15 -9.71 -5.36
N GLU A 218 18.93 -9.67 -4.29
CA GLU A 218 18.52 -10.19 -2.98
C GLU A 218 17.42 -9.33 -2.37
N TYR A 219 17.56 -8.00 -2.45
CA TYR A 219 16.57 -7.00 -2.07
C TYR A 219 16.23 -6.12 -3.28
N PRO A 220 15.13 -5.38 -3.27
CA PRO A 220 14.77 -4.53 -4.41
C PRO A 220 15.87 -3.56 -4.85
N TRP A 221 16.67 -3.07 -3.92
CA TRP A 221 17.80 -2.14 -4.12
C TRP A 221 19.16 -2.83 -4.43
N GLY A 222 19.21 -4.16 -4.59
CA GLY A 222 20.45 -4.90 -4.92
C GLY A 222 20.86 -5.94 -3.89
N LYS A 223 22.16 -6.07 -3.68
CA LYS A 223 22.75 -7.04 -2.74
C LYS A 223 22.82 -6.48 -1.32
N GLY A 224 22.55 -7.34 -0.35
CA GLY A 224 22.67 -7.02 1.07
C GLY A 224 21.58 -6.06 1.57
N TYR A 225 21.25 -6.24 2.83
CA TYR A 225 20.31 -5.34 3.51
C TYR A 225 20.96 -3.98 3.76
N LYS A 226 20.17 -2.92 3.62
CA LYS A 226 20.56 -1.55 3.95
C LYS A 226 19.53 -0.97 4.92
N SER A 227 19.98 -0.55 6.11
CA SER A 227 19.13 0.05 7.13
C SER A 227 18.38 1.26 6.57
N GLY A 228 17.12 1.41 6.97
CA GLY A 228 16.25 2.50 6.54
C GLY A 228 15.73 2.40 5.09
N HIS A 229 15.89 1.26 4.41
CA HIS A 229 15.41 1.06 3.03
C HIS A 229 14.04 0.37 2.95
N ALA A 230 13.54 -0.15 4.06
CA ALA A 230 12.25 -0.83 4.14
C ALA A 230 11.63 -0.66 5.54
N ASN A 231 10.31 -0.76 5.63
CA ASN A 231 9.61 -0.84 6.90
C ASN A 231 9.61 -2.29 7.40
N ILE A 232 10.64 -2.65 8.19
CA ILE A 232 10.80 -3.94 8.87
C ILE A 232 11.22 -3.70 10.32
N ASN A 233 11.27 -4.76 11.11
CA ASN A 233 11.84 -4.72 12.45
C ASN A 233 13.37 -4.88 12.39
N GLU A 234 14.10 -3.77 12.38
CA GLU A 234 15.56 -3.77 12.35
C GLU A 234 16.21 -4.03 13.73
N ASN A 235 15.46 -3.92 14.83
CA ASN A 235 16.00 -3.98 16.18
C ASN A 235 16.68 -5.30 16.53
N TYR A 236 16.42 -6.37 15.77
CA TYR A 236 17.01 -7.66 16.06
C TYR A 236 18.48 -7.77 15.66
N ASP A 237 18.91 -7.19 14.53
CA ASP A 237 20.23 -7.51 14.01
C ASP A 237 20.87 -6.50 13.05
N VAL A 238 20.15 -5.47 12.58
CA VAL A 238 20.66 -4.67 11.45
C VAL A 238 20.58 -3.17 11.58
N GLY A 239 19.85 -2.63 12.55
CA GLY A 239 19.70 -1.19 12.69
C GLY A 239 18.69 -0.79 13.77
N PRO A 240 18.49 0.52 13.95
CA PRO A 240 17.64 1.04 15.02
C PRO A 240 16.16 1.19 14.61
N HIS A 241 15.82 1.01 13.34
CA HIS A 241 14.51 1.39 12.83
C HIS A 241 13.46 0.29 13.03
N ASN A 242 12.37 0.65 13.69
CA ASN A 242 11.21 -0.22 13.86
C ASN A 242 9.97 0.64 14.17
N LEU A 243 9.14 0.87 13.17
CA LEU A 243 7.92 1.67 13.32
C LEU A 243 6.82 0.93 14.09
N GLN A 244 6.93 -0.40 14.27
CA GLN A 244 5.97 -1.27 14.97
C GLN A 244 4.54 -1.20 14.38
N LYS A 245 4.41 -0.78 13.15
CA LYS A 245 3.16 -0.64 12.39
C LYS A 245 3.44 -0.46 10.91
N THR A 246 2.41 -0.46 10.10
CA THR A 246 2.51 -0.06 8.70
C THR A 246 2.96 1.40 8.58
N SER A 247 3.45 1.80 7.44
CA SER A 247 3.78 3.19 7.10
C SER A 247 3.02 3.62 5.85
N ALA A 248 2.91 4.93 5.65
CA ALA A 248 2.41 5.46 4.39
C ALA A 248 3.16 4.82 3.22
N VAL A 249 2.44 4.37 2.18
CA VAL A 249 3.06 3.73 1.03
C VAL A 249 4.08 4.65 0.38
N GLY A 250 5.24 4.08 -0.02
CA GLY A 250 6.33 4.84 -0.62
C GLY A 250 7.16 5.70 0.35
N LEU A 251 7.09 5.44 1.66
CA LEU A 251 7.90 6.15 2.67
C LEU A 251 9.41 5.92 2.47
N TYR A 252 9.79 4.85 1.81
CA TYR A 252 11.18 4.42 1.59
C TYR A 252 11.57 4.49 0.11
N PRO A 253 11.80 5.71 -0.46
CA PRO A 253 12.10 5.86 -1.89
C PRO A 253 13.39 5.16 -2.31
N GLN A 254 14.38 5.02 -1.40
CA GLN A 254 15.61 4.27 -1.64
C GLN A 254 15.41 2.74 -1.68
N GLY A 255 14.25 2.26 -1.25
CA GLY A 255 13.82 0.86 -1.32
C GLY A 255 13.20 0.46 -2.67
N GLN A 256 13.27 1.33 -3.66
CA GLN A 256 12.70 1.13 -4.98
C GLN A 256 13.30 -0.09 -5.70
N SER A 257 12.44 -0.86 -6.37
CA SER A 257 12.85 -1.96 -7.22
C SER A 257 13.46 -1.47 -8.55
N PRO A 258 14.16 -2.33 -9.32
CA PRO A 258 14.73 -1.95 -10.62
C PRO A 258 13.72 -1.40 -11.63
N PHE A 259 12.45 -1.73 -11.49
CA PHE A 259 11.38 -1.25 -12.36
C PHE A 259 10.61 -0.06 -11.79
N GLY A 260 10.90 0.36 -10.56
CA GLY A 260 10.27 1.53 -9.97
C GLY A 260 9.12 1.23 -8.99
N ALA A 261 8.84 -0.04 -8.68
CA ALA A 261 7.88 -0.38 -7.63
C ALA A 261 8.48 -0.14 -6.24
N LEU A 262 7.65 0.33 -5.32
CA LEU A 262 8.01 0.65 -3.93
C LEU A 262 7.31 -0.31 -2.95
N ASP A 263 7.80 -0.36 -1.71
CA ASP A 263 7.33 -1.29 -0.67
C ASP A 263 7.37 -2.77 -1.12
N MET A 264 8.32 -3.11 -2.02
CA MET A 264 8.53 -4.48 -2.46
C MET A 264 9.23 -5.33 -1.39
N ALA A 265 9.75 -4.70 -0.34
CA ALA A 265 10.33 -5.30 0.85
C ALA A 265 9.75 -4.62 2.09
N GLY A 266 9.20 -5.38 3.04
CA GLY A 266 8.59 -4.87 4.27
C GLY A 266 7.20 -4.25 4.07
N ASN A 267 6.76 -3.48 5.03
CA ASN A 267 5.47 -2.85 5.21
C ASN A 267 4.35 -3.89 5.45
N VAL A 268 3.89 -4.60 4.43
CA VAL A 268 2.96 -5.71 4.56
C VAL A 268 3.37 -6.90 3.69
N TRP A 269 3.11 -8.13 4.17
CA TRP A 269 3.03 -9.27 3.28
C TRP A 269 1.94 -9.04 2.23
N GLU A 270 2.21 -9.42 0.99
CA GLU A 270 1.29 -9.24 -0.11
C GLU A 270 0.78 -10.58 -0.65
N TRP A 271 -0.54 -10.72 -0.68
CA TRP A 271 -1.21 -11.87 -1.29
C TRP A 271 -0.84 -12.02 -2.76
N CYS A 272 -0.50 -13.26 -3.15
CA CYS A 272 -0.36 -13.68 -4.54
C CYS A 272 -1.51 -14.60 -4.96
N LEU A 273 -1.67 -14.76 -6.27
CA LEU A 273 -2.74 -15.57 -6.85
C LEU A 273 -2.54 -17.08 -6.62
N ASN A 274 -1.28 -17.53 -6.58
CA ASN A 274 -0.89 -18.94 -6.58
C ASN A 274 -1.14 -19.63 -5.24
N GLU A 275 -1.38 -20.95 -5.33
CA GLU A 275 -1.22 -21.86 -4.20
C GLU A 275 0.26 -22.07 -3.86
N TYR A 276 0.59 -22.17 -2.57
CA TYR A 276 1.98 -22.30 -2.12
C TYR A 276 2.61 -23.62 -2.53
N ASP A 277 1.89 -24.76 -2.31
CA ASP A 277 2.42 -26.10 -2.57
C ASP A 277 2.32 -26.49 -4.05
N GLN A 278 1.49 -25.80 -4.83
CA GLN A 278 1.29 -26.00 -6.26
C GLN A 278 1.27 -24.65 -7.01
N PRO A 279 2.45 -24.03 -7.24
CA PRO A 279 2.54 -22.65 -7.78
C PRO A 279 1.89 -22.44 -9.16
N GLN A 280 1.70 -23.52 -9.93
CA GLN A 280 0.98 -23.49 -11.21
C GLN A 280 -0.53 -23.35 -11.04
N ARG A 281 -1.08 -23.67 -9.87
CA ARG A 281 -2.50 -23.51 -9.59
C ARG A 281 -2.83 -22.09 -9.18
N LYS A 282 -3.73 -21.48 -9.94
CA LYS A 282 -4.23 -20.11 -9.77
C LYS A 282 -5.75 -20.07 -9.63
N GLY A 283 -6.38 -21.23 -9.49
CA GLY A 283 -7.83 -21.36 -9.35
C GLY A 283 -8.35 -20.76 -8.05
N MET A 284 -9.62 -20.41 -8.05
CA MET A 284 -10.31 -19.80 -6.91
C MET A 284 -10.86 -20.84 -5.94
N GLU A 285 -10.76 -22.11 -6.30
CA GLU A 285 -11.30 -23.24 -5.56
C GLU A 285 -10.26 -23.82 -4.58
N GLY A 286 -10.74 -24.54 -3.56
CA GLY A 286 -9.91 -25.28 -2.61
C GLY A 286 -9.52 -24.50 -1.36
N GLU A 287 -8.90 -25.22 -0.42
CA GLU A 287 -8.49 -24.71 0.90
C GLU A 287 -6.96 -24.55 1.03
N ALA A 288 -6.24 -24.67 -0.08
CA ALA A 288 -4.78 -24.59 -0.09
C ALA A 288 -4.30 -23.19 0.35
N GLY A 289 -3.19 -23.17 1.11
CA GLY A 289 -2.55 -21.93 1.51
C GLY A 289 -2.11 -21.13 0.29
N ARG A 290 -2.37 -19.82 0.31
CA ARG A 290 -1.97 -18.89 -0.75
C ARG A 290 -0.61 -18.29 -0.45
N VAL A 291 0.18 -18.09 -1.49
CA VAL A 291 1.50 -17.46 -1.37
C VAL A 291 1.36 -16.01 -0.92
N VAL A 292 2.25 -15.62 0.00
CA VAL A 292 2.50 -14.22 0.35
C VAL A 292 3.98 -13.90 0.15
N ARG A 293 4.27 -12.64 -0.17
CA ARG A 293 5.61 -12.18 -0.57
C ARG A 293 5.94 -10.82 0.05
N GLY A 294 7.23 -10.53 0.20
CA GLY A 294 7.75 -9.20 0.51
C GLY A 294 8.12 -8.95 1.97
N GLY A 295 7.70 -9.78 2.93
CA GLY A 295 7.88 -9.48 4.35
C GLY A 295 6.92 -8.41 4.85
N SER A 296 7.07 -7.97 6.10
CA SER A 296 6.21 -6.97 6.70
C SER A 296 6.94 -6.14 7.76
N TRP A 297 6.28 -5.09 8.27
CA TRP A 297 6.75 -4.23 9.35
C TRP A 297 7.16 -4.98 10.62
N TYR A 298 6.60 -6.16 10.85
CA TYR A 298 6.83 -6.98 12.05
C TYR A 298 8.07 -7.86 11.93
N LEU A 299 8.48 -8.22 10.70
CA LEU A 299 9.49 -9.23 10.41
C LEU A 299 10.88 -8.63 10.22
N ILE A 300 11.89 -9.51 10.19
CA ILE A 300 13.29 -9.14 10.10
C ILE A 300 13.78 -9.13 8.62
N ARG A 301 15.02 -8.69 8.41
CA ARG A 301 15.61 -8.57 7.06
C ARG A 301 15.57 -9.85 6.23
N SER A 302 15.76 -11.01 6.87
CA SER A 302 15.75 -12.29 6.13
C SER A 302 14.43 -12.56 5.43
N ASP A 303 13.33 -12.10 6.02
CA ASP A 303 11.98 -12.32 5.50
C ASP A 303 11.61 -11.31 4.40
N ALA A 304 12.31 -10.17 4.36
CA ALA A 304 12.11 -9.10 3.39
C ALA A 304 12.90 -9.30 2.07
N ARG A 305 13.69 -10.38 1.92
CA ARG A 305 14.39 -10.70 0.67
C ARG A 305 13.39 -11.02 -0.44
N CYS A 306 13.72 -10.62 -1.67
CA CYS A 306 12.86 -10.78 -2.84
C CYS A 306 12.44 -12.24 -3.10
N ALA A 307 13.32 -13.22 -2.84
CA ALA A 307 13.05 -14.64 -3.08
C ALA A 307 12.24 -15.30 -1.95
N VAL A 308 12.08 -14.65 -0.79
CA VAL A 308 11.33 -15.24 0.32
C VAL A 308 9.86 -15.34 -0.01
N ARG A 309 9.29 -16.49 0.26
CA ARG A 309 7.89 -16.82 0.12
C ARG A 309 7.39 -17.47 1.40
N ASP A 310 6.17 -17.13 1.78
CA ASP A 310 5.45 -17.76 2.88
C ASP A 310 4.01 -18.03 2.44
N ARG A 311 3.22 -18.63 3.31
CA ARG A 311 1.82 -18.94 3.04
C ARG A 311 0.93 -18.66 4.24
N TYR A 312 -0.27 -18.19 3.93
CA TYR A 312 -1.37 -18.18 4.89
C TYR A 312 -2.58 -18.89 4.30
N ARG A 313 -3.46 -19.37 5.19
CA ARG A 313 -4.78 -19.78 4.74
C ARG A 313 -5.49 -18.57 4.15
N HIS A 314 -6.23 -18.81 3.09
CA HIS A 314 -6.91 -17.79 2.31
C HIS A 314 -7.92 -16.94 3.10
N ASP A 315 -8.37 -17.42 4.27
CA ASP A 315 -9.30 -16.74 5.18
C ASP A 315 -8.63 -15.91 6.28
N TYR A 316 -7.27 -15.94 6.37
CA TYR A 316 -6.55 -15.17 7.40
C TYR A 316 -6.57 -13.68 7.13
N ARG A 317 -6.75 -12.92 8.21
CA ARG A 317 -6.70 -11.47 8.25
C ARG A 317 -5.75 -11.06 9.37
N LEU A 318 -4.64 -10.44 9.01
CA LEU A 318 -3.61 -10.01 9.95
C LEU A 318 -3.19 -8.57 9.62
N SER A 319 -2.83 -7.80 10.63
CA SER A 319 -2.37 -6.41 10.48
C SER A 319 -1.03 -6.26 9.73
N LEU A 320 -0.42 -7.38 9.38
CA LEU A 320 0.81 -7.46 8.58
C LEU A 320 0.55 -7.98 7.15
N LEU A 321 -0.71 -8.14 6.73
CA LEU A 321 -1.10 -8.84 5.50
C LEU A 321 -2.04 -7.99 4.66
N GLY A 322 -1.55 -7.57 3.50
CA GLY A 322 -2.24 -6.77 2.50
C GLY A 322 -2.07 -7.35 1.10
N PHE A 323 -2.14 -6.50 0.07
CA PHE A 323 -1.99 -6.94 -1.31
C PHE A 323 -1.65 -5.78 -2.26
N ARG A 324 -1.17 -6.12 -3.45
CA ARG A 324 -1.10 -5.21 -4.60
C ARG A 324 -1.71 -5.85 -5.83
N VAL A 325 -1.88 -5.08 -6.89
CA VAL A 325 -2.56 -5.52 -8.10
C VAL A 325 -1.66 -5.45 -9.33
N VAL A 326 -1.98 -6.28 -10.32
CA VAL A 326 -1.39 -6.27 -11.65
C VAL A 326 -2.46 -6.07 -12.71
N LEU A 327 -2.05 -5.46 -13.81
CA LEU A 327 -2.81 -5.27 -15.03
C LEU A 327 -2.34 -6.30 -16.06
N CYS A 328 -3.26 -7.11 -16.59
CA CYS A 328 -2.93 -8.25 -17.48
C CYS A 328 -2.74 -7.87 -18.95
N SER A 329 -3.38 -6.81 -19.41
CA SER A 329 -3.21 -6.25 -20.75
C SER A 329 -3.19 -4.74 -20.68
N ALA A 330 -2.30 -4.10 -21.44
CA ALA A 330 -2.33 -2.65 -21.52
C ALA A 330 -3.71 -2.18 -21.99
N PRO A 331 -4.27 -1.12 -21.39
CA PRO A 331 -5.47 -0.51 -21.95
C PRO A 331 -5.19 -0.14 -23.41
N VAL A 332 -6.12 -0.49 -24.29
CA VAL A 332 -6.08 0.02 -25.67
C VAL A 332 -6.28 1.53 -25.56
N VAL A 333 -5.20 2.28 -25.80
CA VAL A 333 -5.19 3.75 -25.80
C VAL A 333 -6.01 4.26 -26.97
#